data_f4c37a0bb60845b326ce694855badd90
#
_entry.id   f4c37a0bb60845b326ce694855badd90
#
_cell.length_a   1.000
_cell.length_b   1.000
_cell.length_c   1.000
_cell.angle_alpha   90.00
_cell.angle_beta   90.00
_cell.angle_gamma   90.00
#
_symmetry.space_group_name_H-M   'P 1'
#
loop_
_entity.id
_entity.type
_entity.pdbx_description
1 polymer ?
#
loop_
_entity_poly.entity_id
_entity_poly.type
_entity_poly.pdbx_seq_one_letter_code
_entity_poly.pdbx_strand_id
1 'polypeptide(L)'
;MAHFALLRSGLATGADWVLILEDDASSVEVVDCAAGLAWLMSSRADERQPAYVNISQSFALDELGISDLLTVAPDASWAGDAPRHILSSARPATNTVCAILYRGSFVRELLAVTDALPMEPVVPIDWKLNLALMQMFSSGALGAGDCWFVDPAPIDQLSMRGTG
;
A
#
# COMPACT_ATOMS: atom_id res chain seq x y z
N MET A 1 -16.72 -2.82 -3.80
CA MET A 1 -16.29 -1.71 -4.71
C MET A 1 -16.06 -0.38 -4.00
N ALA A 2 -16.14 -0.34 -2.67
CA ALA A 2 -15.91 0.87 -1.89
C ALA A 2 -14.48 1.44 -2.06
N HIS A 3 -13.47 0.62 -2.08
CA HIS A 3 -12.07 1.01 -2.15
C HIS A 3 -11.75 1.95 -3.33
N PHE A 4 -12.12 1.58 -4.56
CA PHE A 4 -11.88 2.44 -5.73
C PHE A 4 -12.75 3.71 -5.74
N ALA A 5 -13.95 3.67 -5.12
CA ALA A 5 -14.75 4.86 -4.94
C ALA A 5 -14.08 5.83 -3.95
N LEU A 6 -13.49 5.33 -2.88
CA LEU A 6 -12.72 6.13 -1.93
C LEU A 6 -11.46 6.72 -2.58
N LEU A 7 -10.75 5.96 -3.41
CA LEU A 7 -9.61 6.48 -4.18
C LEU A 7 -10.03 7.62 -5.11
N ARG A 8 -11.17 7.51 -5.82
CA ARG A 8 -11.70 8.60 -6.64
C ARG A 8 -12.05 9.83 -5.82
N SER A 9 -12.66 9.64 -4.65
CA SER A 9 -12.98 10.74 -3.74
C SER A 9 -11.71 11.42 -3.23
N GLY A 10 -10.69 10.66 -2.81
CA GLY A 10 -9.40 11.21 -2.38
C GLY A 10 -8.71 11.98 -3.50
N LEU A 11 -8.68 11.42 -4.72
CA LEU A 11 -8.09 12.10 -5.87
C LEU A 11 -8.81 13.42 -6.20
N ALA A 12 -10.14 13.48 -6.04
CA ALA A 12 -10.93 14.67 -6.30
C ALA A 12 -10.62 15.84 -5.35
N THR A 13 -10.02 15.57 -4.18
CA THR A 13 -9.55 16.61 -3.25
C THR A 13 -8.26 17.29 -3.70
N GLY A 14 -7.55 16.73 -4.67
CA GLY A 14 -6.22 17.19 -5.09
C GLY A 14 -5.12 16.82 -4.10
N ALA A 15 -5.34 15.88 -3.21
CA ALA A 15 -4.35 15.43 -2.23
C ALA A 15 -3.15 14.75 -2.90
N ASP A 16 -1.95 15.03 -2.42
CA ASP A 16 -0.71 14.38 -2.88
C ASP A 16 -0.65 12.91 -2.46
N TRP A 17 -1.30 12.59 -1.33
CA TRP A 17 -1.39 11.25 -0.79
C TRP A 17 -2.83 10.91 -0.38
N VAL A 18 -3.22 9.66 -0.60
CA VAL A 18 -4.53 9.12 -0.22
C VAL A 18 -4.31 7.89 0.64
N LEU A 19 -4.69 7.95 1.91
CA LEU A 19 -4.72 6.80 2.81
C LEU A 19 -6.10 6.16 2.76
N ILE A 20 -6.15 4.87 2.46
CA ILE A 20 -7.36 4.07 2.56
C ILE A 20 -7.22 3.14 3.77
N LEU A 21 -8.23 3.13 4.61
CA LEU A 21 -8.37 2.21 5.74
C LEU A 21 -9.70 1.46 5.57
N GLU A 22 -9.68 0.15 5.76
CA GLU A 22 -10.91 -0.65 5.90
C GLU A 22 -11.48 -0.49 7.33
N ASP A 23 -12.72 -0.87 7.51
CA ASP A 23 -13.46 -0.70 8.77
C ASP A 23 -12.96 -1.63 9.90
N ASP A 24 -12.19 -2.66 9.56
CA ASP A 24 -11.52 -3.56 10.50
C ASP A 24 -10.03 -3.25 10.72
N ALA A 25 -9.54 -2.13 10.19
CA ALA A 25 -8.18 -1.64 10.42
C ALA A 25 -8.01 -1.17 11.88
N SER A 26 -6.99 -1.65 12.56
CA SER A 26 -6.70 -1.31 13.96
C SER A 26 -5.23 -1.05 14.19
N SER A 27 -4.91 -0.01 14.96
CA SER A 27 -3.56 0.24 15.45
C SER A 27 -3.57 0.48 16.94
N VAL A 28 -2.70 -0.19 17.66
CA VAL A 28 -2.47 0.04 19.10
C VAL A 28 -1.44 1.16 19.33
N GLU A 29 -0.70 1.54 18.31
CA GLU A 29 0.40 2.51 18.36
C GLU A 29 0.06 3.73 17.47
N VAL A 30 -1.06 4.39 17.76
CA VAL A 30 -1.60 5.46 16.90
C VAL A 30 -0.62 6.61 16.69
N VAL A 31 0.12 7.01 17.74
CA VAL A 31 1.09 8.12 17.66
C VAL A 31 2.27 7.73 16.79
N ASP A 32 2.81 6.52 16.97
CA ASP A 32 3.90 5.97 16.17
C ASP A 32 3.49 5.84 14.70
N CYS A 33 2.29 5.33 14.45
CA CYS A 33 1.73 5.22 13.09
C CYS A 33 1.60 6.61 12.43
N ALA A 34 1.10 7.60 13.15
CA ALA A 34 0.96 8.96 12.63
C ALA A 34 2.32 9.62 12.31
N ALA A 35 3.33 9.41 13.16
CA ALA A 35 4.69 9.91 12.93
C ALA A 35 5.32 9.26 11.68
N GLY A 36 5.18 7.95 11.53
CA GLY A 36 5.68 7.23 10.37
C GLY A 36 4.98 7.64 9.06
N LEU A 37 3.66 7.81 9.09
CA LEU A 37 2.90 8.32 7.95
C LEU A 37 3.33 9.74 7.58
N ALA A 38 3.49 10.64 8.55
CA ALA A 38 3.95 12.00 8.31
C ALA A 38 5.33 12.00 7.65
N TRP A 39 6.22 11.10 8.07
CA TRP A 39 7.54 10.94 7.46
C TRP A 39 7.43 10.43 6.01
N LEU A 40 6.62 9.39 5.73
CA LEU A 40 6.38 8.87 4.38
C LEU A 40 5.83 9.93 3.42
N MET A 41 4.94 10.78 3.92
CA MET A 41 4.31 11.87 3.15
C MET A 41 5.18 13.11 3.04
N SER A 42 6.23 13.24 3.88
CA SER A 42 7.13 14.39 3.81
C SER A 42 7.87 14.37 2.47
N SER A 43 7.71 15.45 1.71
CA SER A 43 8.35 15.60 0.41
C SER A 43 9.87 15.70 0.57
N ARG A 44 10.57 14.66 0.19
CA ARG A 44 12.01 14.69 -0.05
C ARG A 44 12.19 14.76 -1.56
N ALA A 45 12.39 15.96 -2.07
CA ALA A 45 12.38 16.24 -3.51
C ALA A 45 13.39 15.41 -4.33
N ASP A 46 14.44 14.90 -3.67
CA ASP A 46 15.55 14.18 -4.30
C ASP A 46 15.51 12.66 -4.08
N GLU A 47 14.52 12.14 -3.34
CA GLU A 47 14.42 10.71 -3.02
C GLU A 47 13.34 10.03 -3.84
N ARG A 48 13.61 8.79 -4.25
CA ARG A 48 12.62 7.95 -4.90
C ARG A 48 11.46 7.70 -3.95
N GLN A 49 10.28 8.19 -4.30
CA GLN A 49 9.06 7.97 -3.54
C GLN A 49 8.30 6.77 -4.12
N PRO A 50 7.69 5.93 -3.27
CA PRO A 50 6.89 4.82 -3.74
C PRO A 50 5.61 5.30 -4.42
N ALA A 51 5.05 4.47 -5.28
CA ALA A 51 3.71 4.66 -5.82
C ALA A 51 2.65 4.39 -4.76
N TYR A 52 2.90 3.38 -3.92
CA TYR A 52 2.06 3.03 -2.78
C TYR A 52 2.85 2.29 -1.69
N VAL A 53 2.34 2.36 -0.47
CA VAL A 53 2.92 1.72 0.72
C VAL A 53 1.87 0.88 1.42
N ASN A 54 2.13 -0.40 1.60
CA ASN A 54 1.33 -1.27 2.46
C ASN A 54 1.74 -1.03 3.90
N ILE A 55 0.81 -0.60 4.73
CA ILE A 55 1.02 -0.32 6.16
C ILE A 55 0.19 -1.22 7.06
N SER A 56 -0.49 -2.21 6.49
CA SER A 56 -1.19 -3.26 7.20
C SER A 56 -0.65 -4.63 6.84
N GLN A 57 -0.88 -5.57 7.73
CA GLN A 57 -0.48 -6.96 7.54
C GLN A 57 -1.62 -7.89 7.95
N SER A 58 -2.11 -8.69 6.99
CA SER A 58 -3.03 -9.81 7.23
C SER A 58 -2.27 -11.14 7.25
N PHE A 59 -1.27 -11.24 6.38
CA PHE A 59 -0.39 -12.40 6.25
C PHE A 59 1.05 -11.97 6.47
N ALA A 60 1.88 -12.84 7.00
CA ALA A 60 3.32 -12.59 7.05
C ALA A 60 3.90 -12.51 5.62
N LEU A 61 4.94 -11.71 5.42
CA LEU A 61 5.50 -11.48 4.08
C LEU A 61 6.11 -12.76 3.47
N ASP A 62 6.58 -13.69 4.29
CA ASP A 62 7.05 -15.00 3.87
C ASP A 62 5.88 -15.91 3.41
N GLU A 63 4.71 -15.80 4.02
CA GLU A 63 3.50 -16.54 3.59
C GLU A 63 3.03 -16.10 2.20
N LEU A 64 3.29 -14.85 1.82
CA LEU A 64 3.01 -14.34 0.48
C LEU A 64 3.97 -14.86 -0.59
N GLY A 65 5.08 -15.51 -0.18
CA GLY A 65 6.11 -15.98 -1.10
C GLY A 65 6.84 -14.86 -1.84
N ILE A 66 6.92 -13.66 -1.27
CA ILE A 66 7.58 -12.49 -1.86
C ILE A 66 8.86 -12.09 -1.15
N SER A 67 9.28 -12.83 -0.12
CA SER A 67 10.45 -12.48 0.70
C SER A 67 11.72 -12.26 -0.13
N ASP A 68 11.94 -13.09 -1.15
CA ASP A 68 13.09 -12.98 -2.07
C ASP A 68 13.03 -11.73 -2.97
N LEU A 69 11.88 -11.06 -3.02
CA LEU A 69 11.66 -9.86 -3.82
C LEU A 69 11.82 -8.58 -2.99
N LEU A 70 11.98 -8.71 -1.67
CA LEU A 70 12.04 -7.59 -0.75
C LEU A 70 13.49 -7.19 -0.48
N THR A 71 13.73 -5.89 -0.46
CA THR A 71 14.98 -5.29 -0.03
C THR A 71 14.69 -4.12 0.89
N VAL A 72 15.56 -3.86 1.86
CA VAL A 72 15.43 -2.64 2.68
C VAL A 72 15.51 -1.44 1.75
N ALA A 73 14.50 -0.56 1.83
CA ALA A 73 14.48 0.64 1.01
C ALA A 73 15.65 1.55 1.43
N PRO A 74 16.50 1.97 0.49
CA PRO A 74 17.63 2.82 0.81
C PRO A 74 17.13 4.16 1.40
N ASP A 75 17.78 4.61 2.44
CA ASP A 75 17.50 5.88 3.13
C ASP A 75 16.08 6.05 3.70
N ALA A 76 15.27 4.98 3.66
CA ALA A 76 13.95 4.97 4.25
C ALA A 76 14.02 4.45 5.70
N SER A 77 13.49 5.24 6.63
CA SER A 77 13.36 4.86 8.04
C SER A 77 11.95 5.19 8.52
N TRP A 78 11.39 4.33 9.36
CA TRP A 78 10.13 4.63 10.02
C TRP A 78 10.39 5.64 11.16
N ALA A 79 9.73 6.78 11.12
CA ALA A 79 9.88 7.81 12.13
C ALA A 79 8.94 7.53 13.32
N GLY A 80 9.26 6.53 14.12
CA GLY A 80 8.51 6.17 15.31
C GLY A 80 9.42 5.49 16.32
N ASP A 81 8.92 5.25 17.54
CA ASP A 81 9.68 4.61 18.62
C ASP A 81 9.80 3.09 18.40
N ALA A 82 8.84 2.49 17.70
CA ALA A 82 8.89 1.07 17.39
C ALA A 82 9.85 0.80 16.23
N PRO A 83 10.77 -0.20 16.36
CA PRO A 83 11.69 -0.55 15.30
C PRO A 83 10.92 -1.19 14.12
N ARG A 84 10.81 -0.46 13.01
CA ARG A 84 10.18 -0.92 11.77
C ARG A 84 11.13 -0.72 10.61
N HIS A 85 11.07 -1.65 9.67
CA HIS A 85 11.79 -1.56 8.41
C HIS A 85 10.84 -1.12 7.29
N ILE A 86 11.33 -0.30 6.40
CA ILE A 86 10.65 -0.04 5.14
C ILE A 86 11.29 -0.91 4.09
N LEU A 87 10.50 -1.80 3.51
CA LEU A 87 10.92 -2.76 2.51
C LEU A 87 10.40 -2.35 1.15
N SER A 88 11.26 -2.36 0.17
CA SER A 88 10.95 -2.10 -1.23
C SER A 88 10.81 -3.43 -1.96
N SER A 89 9.78 -3.62 -2.77
CA SER A 89 9.58 -4.85 -3.54
C SER A 89 10.04 -4.70 -4.99
N ALA A 90 10.72 -5.72 -5.49
CA ALA A 90 11.12 -5.81 -6.89
C ALA A 90 9.92 -6.01 -7.84
N ARG A 91 8.76 -6.46 -7.32
CA ARG A 91 7.50 -6.57 -8.05
C ARG A 91 6.36 -5.99 -7.23
N PRO A 92 5.36 -5.37 -7.86
CA PRO A 92 4.21 -4.87 -7.13
C PRO A 92 3.39 -6.02 -6.56
N ALA A 93 3.00 -5.87 -5.31
CA ALA A 93 2.11 -6.79 -4.60
C ALA A 93 1.38 -6.04 -3.49
N THR A 94 0.24 -6.57 -3.06
CA THR A 94 -0.43 -6.15 -1.84
C THR A 94 -0.55 -7.34 -0.90
N ASN A 95 -0.33 -7.11 0.38
CA ASN A 95 -0.60 -8.09 1.42
C ASN A 95 -2.10 -8.17 1.70
N THR A 96 -2.73 -7.01 1.72
CA THR A 96 -4.16 -6.80 1.95
C THR A 96 -4.53 -5.39 1.48
N VAL A 97 -5.80 -5.10 1.35
CA VAL A 97 -6.28 -3.73 1.10
C VAL A 97 -6.68 -2.99 2.39
N CYS A 98 -6.46 -3.60 3.55
CA CYS A 98 -6.88 -3.09 4.87
C CYS A 98 -6.33 -1.69 5.16
N ALA A 99 -5.04 -1.44 4.90
CA ALA A 99 -4.46 -0.11 5.05
C ALA A 99 -3.35 0.13 4.02
N ILE A 100 -3.60 1.00 3.07
CA ILE A 100 -2.65 1.35 2.01
C ILE A 100 -2.58 2.86 1.83
N LEU A 101 -1.37 3.40 1.82
CA LEU A 101 -1.07 4.78 1.49
C LEU A 101 -0.69 4.87 0.00
N TYR A 102 -1.44 5.62 -0.77
CA TYR A 102 -1.24 5.80 -2.21
C TYR A 102 -0.77 7.21 -2.54
N ARG A 103 0.19 7.34 -3.45
CA ARG A 103 0.54 8.64 -4.02
C ARG A 103 -0.56 9.10 -5.00
N GLY A 104 -1.01 10.35 -4.91
CA GLY A 104 -2.12 10.87 -5.70
C GLY A 104 -1.90 10.79 -7.22
N SER A 105 -0.67 11.02 -7.70
CA SER A 105 -0.33 10.84 -9.13
C SER A 105 -0.54 9.39 -9.58
N PHE A 106 -0.13 8.42 -8.77
CA PHE A 106 -0.30 7.01 -9.04
C PHE A 106 -1.78 6.58 -9.02
N VAL A 107 -2.59 7.14 -8.09
CA VAL A 107 -4.04 6.84 -8.01
C VAL A 107 -4.74 7.09 -9.35
N ARG A 108 -4.38 8.17 -10.05
CA ARG A 108 -4.98 8.50 -11.36
C ARG A 108 -4.71 7.40 -12.40
N GLU A 109 -3.49 6.93 -12.46
CA GLU A 109 -3.08 5.89 -13.40
C GLU A 109 -3.70 4.54 -13.03
N LEU A 110 -3.70 4.19 -11.73
CA LEU A 110 -4.32 2.97 -11.21
C LEU A 110 -5.82 2.92 -11.54
N LEU A 111 -6.55 4.01 -11.35
CA LEU A 111 -7.98 4.09 -11.66
C LEU A 111 -8.23 3.90 -13.17
N ALA A 112 -7.40 4.50 -14.04
CA ALA A 112 -7.54 4.32 -15.48
C ALA A 112 -7.35 2.85 -15.89
N VAL A 113 -6.37 2.16 -15.30
CA VAL A 113 -6.14 0.73 -15.56
C VAL A 113 -7.29 -0.12 -15.01
N THR A 114 -7.73 0.13 -13.78
CA THR A 114 -8.82 -0.65 -13.17
C THR A 114 -10.16 -0.48 -13.89
N ASP A 115 -10.42 0.68 -14.49
CA ASP A 115 -11.63 0.94 -15.28
C ASP A 115 -11.60 0.22 -16.64
N ALA A 116 -10.39 0.00 -17.18
CA ALA A 116 -10.20 -0.70 -18.44
C ALA A 116 -10.19 -2.25 -18.29
N LEU A 117 -10.00 -2.76 -17.07
CA LEU A 117 -9.99 -4.21 -16.83
C LEU A 117 -11.40 -4.81 -17.02
N PRO A 118 -11.56 -5.81 -17.91
CA PRO A 118 -12.81 -6.53 -18.08
C PRO A 118 -13.04 -7.47 -16.88
N MET A 119 -13.53 -6.91 -15.77
CA MET A 119 -13.67 -7.65 -14.53
C MET A 119 -15.11 -7.86 -14.17
N GLU A 120 -15.46 -9.13 -13.90
CA GLU A 120 -16.75 -9.48 -13.30
C GLU A 120 -16.92 -8.78 -11.94
N PRO A 121 -18.15 -8.35 -11.59
CA PRO A 121 -18.42 -7.64 -10.33
C PRO A 121 -18.09 -8.42 -9.06
N VAL A 122 -17.87 -9.72 -9.17
CA VAL A 122 -17.71 -10.67 -8.05
C VAL A 122 -16.24 -10.86 -7.63
N VAL A 123 -15.28 -10.29 -8.37
CA VAL A 123 -13.86 -10.48 -8.03
C VAL A 123 -13.51 -9.68 -6.77
N PRO A 124 -12.86 -10.32 -5.76
CA PRO A 124 -12.36 -9.63 -4.58
C PRO A 124 -11.50 -8.42 -4.94
N ILE A 125 -11.58 -7.39 -4.12
CA ILE A 125 -10.92 -6.11 -4.39
C ILE A 125 -9.40 -6.22 -4.45
N ASP A 126 -8.81 -7.00 -3.58
CA ASP A 126 -7.37 -7.31 -3.53
C ASP A 126 -6.89 -7.99 -4.80
N TRP A 127 -7.67 -8.91 -5.34
CA TRP A 127 -7.36 -9.56 -6.63
C TRP A 127 -7.40 -8.56 -7.78
N LYS A 128 -8.44 -7.71 -7.79
CA LYS A 128 -8.56 -6.67 -8.82
C LYS A 128 -7.40 -5.69 -8.75
N LEU A 129 -7.01 -5.28 -7.54
CA LEU A 129 -5.87 -4.41 -7.33
C LEU A 129 -4.57 -5.08 -7.81
N ASN A 130 -4.30 -6.32 -7.40
CA ASN A 130 -3.11 -7.05 -7.83
C ASN A 130 -3.03 -7.21 -9.35
N LEU A 131 -4.15 -7.51 -10.02
CA LEU A 131 -4.18 -7.59 -11.50
C LEU A 131 -3.85 -6.25 -12.16
N ALA A 132 -4.39 -5.14 -11.64
CA ALA A 132 -4.05 -3.80 -12.14
C ALA A 132 -2.57 -3.48 -11.95
N LEU A 133 -2.01 -3.76 -10.78
CA LEU A 133 -0.60 -3.56 -10.48
C LEU A 133 0.31 -4.40 -11.38
N MET A 134 -0.04 -5.66 -11.63
CA MET A 134 0.70 -6.52 -12.56
C MET A 134 0.66 -5.99 -14.01
N GLN A 135 -0.48 -5.49 -14.45
CA GLN A 135 -0.61 -4.87 -15.77
C GLN A 135 0.23 -3.60 -15.88
N MET A 136 0.21 -2.74 -14.87
CA MET A 136 1.03 -1.53 -14.82
C MET A 136 2.52 -1.85 -14.82
N PHE A 137 2.93 -2.87 -14.08
CA PHE A 137 4.31 -3.34 -14.06
C PHE A 137 4.75 -3.89 -15.43
N SER A 138 3.90 -4.70 -16.08
CA SER A 138 4.19 -5.26 -17.39
C SER A 138 4.28 -4.21 -18.50
N SER A 139 3.55 -3.10 -18.35
CA SER A 139 3.59 -1.98 -19.30
C SER A 139 4.71 -0.97 -19.01
N GLY A 140 5.42 -1.11 -17.89
CA GLY A 140 6.44 -0.17 -17.44
C GLY A 140 5.90 1.10 -16.77
N ALA A 141 4.59 1.20 -16.55
CA ALA A 141 3.99 2.31 -15.80
C ALA A 141 4.29 2.24 -14.29
N LEU A 142 4.64 1.05 -13.80
CA LEU A 142 5.08 0.81 -12.42
C LEU A 142 6.41 0.06 -12.47
N GLY A 143 7.39 0.49 -11.71
CA GLY A 143 8.73 -0.08 -11.72
C GLY A 143 9.05 -0.94 -10.49
N ALA A 144 10.19 -1.62 -10.55
CA ALA A 144 10.76 -2.26 -9.37
C ALA A 144 11.05 -1.20 -8.31
N GLY A 145 10.64 -1.47 -7.06
CA GLY A 145 10.82 -0.57 -5.92
C GLY A 145 9.80 0.55 -5.80
N ASP A 146 8.72 0.56 -6.60
CA ASP A 146 7.61 1.51 -6.46
C ASP A 146 6.55 1.04 -5.45
N CYS A 147 6.65 -0.21 -4.99
CA CYS A 147 5.82 -0.79 -3.95
C CYS A 147 6.63 -0.97 -2.66
N TRP A 148 6.14 -0.40 -1.58
CA TRP A 148 6.79 -0.52 -0.27
C TRP A 148 5.88 -1.23 0.73
N PHE A 149 6.53 -1.84 1.73
CA PHE A 149 5.90 -2.43 2.91
C PHE A 149 6.55 -1.86 4.17
N VAL A 150 5.76 -1.71 5.22
CA VAL A 150 6.28 -1.44 6.56
C VAL A 150 6.25 -2.74 7.36
N ASP A 151 7.39 -3.17 7.89
CA ASP A 151 7.53 -4.44 8.59
C ASP A 151 8.27 -4.24 9.95
N PRO A 152 7.69 -4.67 11.08
CA PRO A 152 6.31 -5.13 11.23
C PRO A 152 5.30 -4.02 10.90
N ALA A 153 4.14 -4.38 10.35
CA ALA A 153 3.12 -3.41 9.97
C ALA A 153 2.54 -2.70 11.20
N PRO A 154 2.29 -1.36 11.13
CA PRO A 154 1.71 -0.61 12.24
C PRO A 154 0.19 -0.78 12.37
N ILE A 155 -0.46 -1.37 11.38
CA ILE A 155 -1.91 -1.58 11.35
C ILE A 155 -2.20 -3.06 11.16
N ASP A 156 -3.05 -3.58 12.02
CA ASP A 156 -3.57 -4.96 11.96
C ASP A 156 -4.95 -4.99 11.34
N GLN A 157 -5.28 -6.12 10.73
CA GLN A 157 -6.62 -6.43 10.27
C GLN A 157 -7.34 -7.32 11.28
N LEU A 158 -8.36 -6.77 11.95
CA LEU A 158 -9.05 -7.45 13.06
C LEU A 158 -9.79 -8.71 12.62
N SER A 159 -10.34 -8.73 11.42
CA SER A 159 -11.06 -9.90 10.88
C SER A 159 -10.15 -11.12 10.69
N MET A 160 -8.84 -10.92 10.58
CA MET A 160 -7.84 -12.00 10.47
C MET A 160 -7.36 -12.51 11.83
N ARG A 161 -7.57 -11.75 12.90
CA ARG A 161 -7.33 -12.25 14.27
C ARG A 161 -8.47 -13.19 14.60
N GLY A 162 -8.25 -14.49 14.44
CA GLY A 162 -9.24 -15.50 14.81
C GLY A 162 -9.79 -15.19 16.20
N THR A 163 -11.09 -15.22 16.33
CA THR A 163 -11.76 -15.23 17.65
C THR A 163 -11.33 -16.52 18.35
N GLY A 164 -10.24 -16.40 19.14
CA GLY A 164 -9.79 -17.47 20.02
C GLY A 164 -10.78 -17.71 21.17
#